data_6859002ec72d6a68b95aead2266302ee
#
_entry.id   6859002ec72d6a68b95aead2266302ee
#
_cell.length_a   1.000
_cell.length_b   1.000
_cell.length_c   1.000
_cell.angle_alpha   90.00
_cell.angle_beta   90.00
_cell.angle_gamma   90.00
#
_symmetry.space_group_name_H-M   'P 1'
#
loop_
_entity.id
_entity.type
_entity.pdbx_description
1 polymer ?
#
loop_
_entity_poly.entity_id
_entity_poly.type
_entity_poly.pdbx_seq_one_letter_code
_entity_poly.pdbx_strand_id
1 'polypeptide(L)'
;MLRNLSSLLLPLIVLLLSWLLLSRAFSLSPTQQELLALAPYLLAAAALASGYHFKRGRVCLLIILATVNYYLGSHYLTAGTVTPEANLIYRALAVLLPFNLLVIALMREKGITGCTGRMRLTFLGGQLFLLWLTLHQGSQALWMALTAPVLQLSLLTSLPIPQLSLLMLAAAAGITLWKAWQRPAPVEGALFGVVITFGVLLAWPAVPFVTTIFSGTASLILVLAIIQDSHNMAFRDDMTGL
;
A
#
# COMPACT_ATOMS: atom_id res chain seq x y z
N MET A 1 -4.16 -26.78 -7.99
CA MET A 1 -3.62 -25.67 -8.79
C MET A 1 -4.63 -24.52 -8.92
N LEU A 2 -5.87 -24.76 -9.34
CA LEU A 2 -6.92 -23.73 -9.50
C LEU A 2 -7.22 -22.94 -8.21
N ARG A 3 -7.20 -23.57 -7.03
CA ARG A 3 -7.47 -22.92 -5.73
C ARG A 3 -6.39 -21.91 -5.33
N ASN A 4 -5.16 -22.07 -5.79
CA ASN A 4 -4.06 -21.13 -5.50
C ASN A 4 -4.13 -19.89 -6.39
N LEU A 5 -4.66 -20.02 -7.60
CA LEU A 5 -4.88 -18.90 -8.51
C LEU A 5 -6.07 -18.03 -8.07
N SER A 6 -7.09 -18.61 -7.44
CA SER A 6 -8.30 -17.88 -7.05
C SER A 6 -8.03 -16.75 -6.04
N SER A 7 -7.03 -16.90 -5.16
CA SER A 7 -6.65 -15.85 -4.20
C SER A 7 -5.98 -14.63 -4.85
N LEU A 8 -5.36 -14.82 -6.02
CA LEU A 8 -4.69 -13.76 -6.79
C LEU A 8 -5.62 -13.10 -7.81
N LEU A 9 -6.67 -13.80 -8.27
CA LEU A 9 -7.57 -13.29 -9.32
C LEU A 9 -8.25 -11.98 -8.91
N LEU A 10 -8.81 -11.92 -7.70
CA LEU A 10 -9.54 -10.75 -7.23
C LEU A 10 -8.65 -9.50 -7.18
N PRO A 11 -7.46 -9.51 -6.55
CA PRO A 11 -6.56 -8.36 -6.58
C PRO A 11 -6.15 -7.93 -7.99
N LEU A 12 -5.89 -8.88 -8.88
CA LEU A 12 -5.49 -8.59 -10.26
C LEU A 12 -6.63 -7.98 -11.07
N ILE A 13 -7.87 -8.45 -10.89
CA ILE A 13 -9.07 -7.84 -11.53
C ILE A 13 -9.25 -6.41 -11.03
N VAL A 14 -9.14 -6.17 -9.72
CA VAL A 14 -9.27 -4.82 -9.16
C VAL A 14 -8.18 -3.89 -9.69
N LEU A 15 -6.93 -4.36 -9.80
CA LEU A 15 -5.83 -3.60 -10.40
C LEU A 15 -6.11 -3.24 -11.87
N LEU A 16 -6.60 -4.20 -12.66
CA LEU A 16 -6.95 -3.98 -14.07
C LEU A 16 -8.08 -2.94 -14.20
N LEU A 17 -9.12 -3.04 -13.37
CA LEU A 17 -10.20 -2.07 -13.33
C LEU A 17 -9.69 -0.67 -12.93
N SER A 18 -8.72 -0.59 -12.04
CA SER A 18 -8.10 0.68 -11.62
C SER A 18 -7.29 1.32 -12.75
N TRP A 19 -6.60 0.54 -13.57
CA TRP A 19 -5.96 1.01 -14.81
C TRP A 19 -6.99 1.55 -15.81
N LEU A 20 -8.10 0.85 -16.00
CA LEU A 20 -9.19 1.32 -16.86
C LEU A 20 -9.81 2.61 -16.32
N LEU A 21 -10.01 2.70 -15.00
CA LEU A 21 -10.50 3.92 -14.35
C LEU A 21 -9.52 5.08 -14.55
N LEU A 22 -8.21 4.86 -14.43
CA LEU A 22 -7.19 5.88 -14.65
C LEU A 22 -7.27 6.44 -16.08
N SER A 23 -7.46 5.57 -17.08
CA SER A 23 -7.59 6.02 -18.48
C SER A 23 -8.82 6.91 -18.71
N ARG A 24 -9.87 6.77 -17.89
CA ARG A 24 -11.12 7.55 -17.95
C ARG A 24 -11.13 8.74 -17.00
N ALA A 25 -10.24 8.80 -16.02
CA ALA A 25 -10.25 9.83 -14.97
C ALA A 25 -10.11 11.25 -15.54
N PHE A 26 -9.38 11.41 -16.64
CA PHE A 26 -9.20 12.70 -17.33
C PHE A 26 -10.47 13.23 -18.01
N SER A 27 -11.45 12.38 -18.29
CA SER A 27 -12.73 12.77 -18.90
C SER A 27 -13.84 13.03 -17.86
N LEU A 28 -13.55 12.92 -16.56
CA LEU A 28 -14.51 13.16 -15.49
C LEU A 28 -14.79 14.66 -15.32
N SER A 29 -16.04 14.99 -14.96
CA SER A 29 -16.40 16.35 -14.58
C SER A 29 -15.70 16.76 -13.27
N PRO A 30 -15.53 18.08 -12.98
CA PRO A 30 -14.91 18.54 -11.74
C PRO A 30 -15.54 17.94 -10.48
N THR A 31 -16.87 17.89 -10.42
CA THR A 31 -17.59 17.29 -9.28
C THR A 31 -17.28 15.79 -9.10
N GLN A 32 -17.15 15.05 -10.23
CA GLN A 32 -16.77 13.64 -10.17
C GLN A 32 -15.32 13.45 -9.70
N GLN A 33 -14.41 14.37 -10.07
CA GLN A 33 -13.02 14.35 -9.61
C GLN A 33 -12.93 14.61 -8.10
N GLU A 34 -13.73 15.55 -7.56
CA GLU A 34 -13.82 15.79 -6.12
C GLU A 34 -14.35 14.56 -5.36
N LEU A 35 -15.41 13.93 -5.89
CA LEU A 35 -15.92 12.68 -5.30
C LEU A 35 -14.88 11.55 -5.37
N LEU A 36 -14.14 11.45 -6.47
CA LEU A 36 -13.07 10.47 -6.61
C LEU A 36 -11.94 10.73 -5.58
N ALA A 37 -11.62 11.99 -5.27
CA ALA A 37 -10.63 12.34 -4.25
C ALA A 37 -11.05 11.94 -2.82
N LEU A 38 -12.33 11.82 -2.53
CA LEU A 38 -12.84 11.33 -1.24
C LEU A 38 -12.83 9.80 -1.13
N ALA A 39 -12.87 9.10 -2.27
CA ALA A 39 -12.98 7.64 -2.30
C ALA A 39 -11.90 6.90 -1.49
N PRO A 40 -10.59 7.26 -1.53
CA PRO A 40 -9.57 6.60 -0.74
C PRO A 40 -9.83 6.67 0.77
N TYR A 41 -10.32 7.80 1.27
CA TYR A 41 -10.64 7.95 2.71
C TYR A 41 -11.84 7.12 3.12
N LEU A 42 -12.91 7.10 2.30
CA LEU A 42 -14.10 6.30 2.58
C LEU A 42 -13.79 4.80 2.56
N LEU A 43 -13.04 4.36 1.55
CA LEU A 43 -12.60 2.97 1.45
C LEU A 43 -11.66 2.59 2.60
N ALA A 44 -10.74 3.48 2.99
CA ALA A 44 -9.86 3.27 4.12
C ALA A 44 -10.63 3.15 5.43
N ALA A 45 -11.64 4.01 5.67
CA ALA A 45 -12.49 3.93 6.85
C ALA A 45 -13.24 2.60 6.92
N ALA A 46 -13.87 2.18 5.81
CA ALA A 46 -14.55 0.88 5.72
C ALA A 46 -13.58 -0.30 5.95
N ALA A 47 -12.38 -0.23 5.37
CA ALA A 47 -11.36 -1.25 5.53
C ALA A 47 -10.81 -1.31 6.96
N LEU A 48 -10.59 -0.17 7.61
CA LEU A 48 -10.16 -0.11 9.02
C LEU A 48 -11.22 -0.67 9.96
N ALA A 49 -12.50 -0.29 9.77
CA ALA A 49 -13.60 -0.80 10.55
C ALA A 49 -13.71 -2.34 10.43
N SER A 50 -13.64 -2.86 9.20
CA SER A 50 -13.65 -4.30 8.93
C SER A 50 -12.42 -4.98 9.51
N GLY A 51 -11.21 -4.45 9.28
CA GLY A 51 -9.97 -5.02 9.79
C GLY A 51 -9.91 -5.05 11.33
N TYR A 52 -10.43 -4.03 11.98
CA TYR A 52 -10.55 -3.97 13.44
C TYR A 52 -11.54 -5.01 13.96
N HIS A 53 -12.75 -5.08 13.37
CA HIS A 53 -13.79 -6.03 13.74
C HIS A 53 -13.32 -7.48 13.63
N PHE A 54 -12.68 -7.83 12.53
CA PHE A 54 -12.17 -9.18 12.28
C PHE A 54 -10.75 -9.44 12.85
N LYS A 55 -10.23 -8.52 13.67
CA LYS A 55 -8.89 -8.61 14.32
C LYS A 55 -7.74 -8.82 13.33
N ARG A 56 -7.84 -8.26 12.11
CA ARG A 56 -6.84 -8.34 11.05
C ARG A 56 -5.83 -7.20 11.15
N GLY A 57 -4.87 -7.32 12.08
CA GLY A 57 -3.93 -6.24 12.39
C GLY A 57 -2.98 -5.89 11.24
N ARG A 58 -2.52 -6.86 10.42
CA ARG A 58 -1.69 -6.60 9.22
C ARG A 58 -2.44 -5.72 8.22
N VAL A 59 -3.71 -6.03 8.01
CA VAL A 59 -4.58 -5.26 7.11
C VAL A 59 -4.77 -3.83 7.62
N CYS A 60 -5.05 -3.65 8.92
CA CYS A 60 -5.17 -2.31 9.51
C CYS A 60 -3.90 -1.47 9.32
N LEU A 61 -2.70 -2.07 9.51
CA LEU A 61 -1.43 -1.37 9.30
C LEU A 61 -1.25 -0.94 7.84
N LEU A 62 -1.61 -1.81 6.87
CA LEU A 62 -1.54 -1.47 5.45
C LEU A 62 -2.49 -0.34 5.07
N ILE A 63 -3.69 -0.32 5.64
CA ILE A 63 -4.66 0.73 5.38
C ILE A 63 -4.17 2.07 5.95
N ILE A 64 -3.63 2.08 7.16
CA ILE A 64 -2.99 3.27 7.74
C ILE A 64 -1.88 3.76 6.82
N LEU A 65 -1.02 2.86 6.35
CA LEU A 65 0.08 3.17 5.44
C LEU A 65 -0.44 3.75 4.10
N ALA A 66 -1.50 3.16 3.53
CA ALA A 66 -2.14 3.64 2.30
C ALA A 66 -2.75 5.04 2.49
N THR A 67 -3.41 5.27 3.63
CA THR A 67 -4.03 6.56 3.96
C THR A 67 -2.97 7.66 4.14
N VAL A 68 -1.90 7.36 4.87
CA VAL A 68 -0.77 8.29 5.05
C VAL A 68 -0.10 8.61 3.71
N ASN A 69 0.16 7.58 2.89
CA ASN A 69 0.71 7.78 1.55
C ASN A 69 -0.22 8.64 0.67
N TYR A 70 -1.53 8.39 0.72
CA TYR A 70 -2.49 9.20 -0.02
C TYR A 70 -2.47 10.66 0.42
N TYR A 71 -2.53 10.91 1.74
CA TYR A 71 -2.49 12.26 2.29
C TYR A 71 -1.21 13.00 1.89
N LEU A 72 -0.04 12.39 2.10
CA LEU A 72 1.24 13.00 1.75
C LEU A 72 1.39 13.18 0.22
N GLY A 73 0.99 12.18 -0.55
CA GLY A 73 1.05 12.22 -2.00
C GLY A 73 0.14 13.30 -2.61
N SER A 74 -1.11 13.38 -2.15
CA SER A 74 -2.07 14.37 -2.65
C SER A 74 -1.73 15.80 -2.23
N HIS A 75 -1.07 16.00 -1.08
CA HIS A 75 -0.73 17.32 -0.57
C HIS A 75 0.59 17.86 -1.11
N TYR A 76 1.61 17.00 -1.25
CA TYR A 76 2.96 17.45 -1.60
C TYR A 76 3.43 17.04 -3.01
N LEU A 77 2.90 15.94 -3.57
CA LEU A 77 3.38 15.39 -4.85
C LEU A 77 2.45 15.74 -6.02
N THR A 78 1.58 16.75 -5.86
CA THR A 78 0.69 17.22 -6.94
C THR A 78 1.48 17.74 -8.14
N ALA A 79 0.97 17.44 -9.33
CA ALA A 79 1.62 17.73 -10.61
C ALA A 79 2.07 19.20 -10.73
N GLY A 80 3.34 19.40 -11.01
CA GLY A 80 3.89 20.69 -11.45
C GLY A 80 4.77 21.45 -10.44
N THR A 81 4.84 21.05 -9.17
CA THR A 81 5.69 21.74 -8.17
C THR A 81 6.83 20.87 -7.68
N VAL A 82 8.02 21.08 -8.25
CA VAL A 82 9.26 20.48 -7.70
C VAL A 82 9.74 21.37 -6.55
N THR A 83 9.08 21.25 -5.39
CA THR A 83 9.55 21.93 -4.18
C THR A 83 10.59 21.05 -3.46
N PRO A 84 11.51 21.64 -2.68
CA PRO A 84 12.42 20.86 -1.84
C PRO A 84 11.70 19.89 -0.91
N GLU A 85 10.52 20.29 -0.38
CA GLU A 85 9.67 19.49 0.48
C GLU A 85 9.06 18.31 -0.26
N ALA A 86 8.53 18.52 -1.48
CA ALA A 86 8.01 17.44 -2.32
C ALA A 86 9.08 16.37 -2.61
N ASN A 87 10.30 16.81 -2.91
CA ASN A 87 11.41 15.89 -3.15
C ASN A 87 11.79 15.11 -1.89
N LEU A 88 11.83 15.77 -0.71
CA LEU A 88 12.08 15.11 0.57
C LEU A 88 11.01 14.06 0.86
N ILE A 89 9.73 14.43 0.72
CA ILE A 89 8.61 13.52 0.97
C ILE A 89 8.63 12.34 0.00
N TYR A 90 8.87 12.58 -1.29
CA TYR A 90 9.00 11.49 -2.25
C TYR A 90 10.10 10.50 -1.86
N ARG A 91 11.30 10.99 -1.52
CA ARG A 91 12.42 10.16 -1.09
C ARG A 91 12.10 9.36 0.17
N ALA A 92 11.47 10.02 1.16
CA ALA A 92 11.06 9.36 2.38
C ALA A 92 10.02 8.26 2.11
N LEU A 93 8.97 8.55 1.34
CA LEU A 93 7.96 7.57 0.95
C LEU A 93 8.57 6.43 0.15
N ALA A 94 9.48 6.74 -0.79
CA ALA A 94 10.15 5.72 -1.58
C ALA A 94 10.94 4.71 -0.75
N VAL A 95 11.43 5.09 0.43
CA VAL A 95 12.12 4.18 1.37
C VAL A 95 11.15 3.55 2.35
N LEU A 96 10.32 4.36 3.01
CA LEU A 96 9.46 3.90 4.12
C LEU A 96 8.34 2.96 3.65
N LEU A 97 7.73 3.20 2.48
CA LEU A 97 6.65 2.33 1.98
C LEU A 97 7.14 0.91 1.69
N PRO A 98 8.17 0.69 0.85
CA PRO A 98 8.68 -0.66 0.57
C PRO A 98 9.19 -1.35 1.84
N PHE A 99 9.84 -0.62 2.73
CA PHE A 99 10.31 -1.16 4.00
C PHE A 99 9.15 -1.66 4.87
N ASN A 100 8.10 -0.86 5.05
CA ASN A 100 6.93 -1.27 5.82
C ASN A 100 6.18 -2.44 5.16
N LEU A 101 6.05 -2.45 3.82
CA LEU A 101 5.47 -3.58 3.09
C LEU A 101 6.25 -4.87 3.33
N LEU A 102 7.57 -4.82 3.27
CA LEU A 102 8.44 -5.96 3.54
C LEU A 102 8.27 -6.46 4.98
N VAL A 103 8.29 -5.55 5.95
CA VAL A 103 8.08 -5.88 7.36
C VAL A 103 6.70 -6.51 7.58
N ILE A 104 5.62 -5.93 7.01
CA ILE A 104 4.26 -6.46 7.13
C ILE A 104 4.13 -7.81 6.42
N ALA A 105 4.79 -8.00 5.28
CA ALA A 105 4.84 -9.28 4.57
C ALA A 105 5.45 -10.40 5.43
N LEU A 106 6.44 -10.10 6.26
CA LEU A 106 7.10 -11.05 7.17
C LEU A 106 6.30 -11.30 8.46
N MET A 107 5.47 -10.35 8.88
CA MET A 107 4.72 -10.45 10.13
C MET A 107 3.70 -11.60 10.12
N ARG A 108 3.46 -12.19 11.31
CA ARG A 108 2.31 -13.06 11.56
C ARG A 108 1.06 -12.22 11.83
N GLU A 109 -0.11 -12.74 11.44
CA GLU A 109 -1.39 -12.09 11.74
C GLU A 109 -1.62 -12.06 13.26
N LYS A 110 -1.84 -10.86 13.79
CA LYS A 110 -2.22 -10.59 15.18
C LYS A 110 -3.10 -9.35 15.23
N GLY A 111 -4.07 -9.32 16.13
CA GLY A 111 -4.92 -8.13 16.29
C GLY A 111 -4.13 -6.88 16.64
N ILE A 112 -4.70 -5.71 16.30
CA ILE A 112 -4.04 -4.41 16.48
C ILE A 112 -4.09 -3.91 17.93
N THR A 113 -5.06 -4.35 18.72
CA THR A 113 -5.29 -3.90 20.10
C THR A 113 -4.36 -4.52 21.14
N GLY A 114 -3.74 -5.67 20.83
CA GLY A 114 -2.79 -6.34 21.71
C GLY A 114 -1.45 -5.61 21.84
N CYS A 115 -0.61 -6.04 22.77
CA CYS A 115 0.73 -5.48 23.00
C CYS A 115 1.55 -5.40 21.70
N THR A 116 1.56 -6.48 20.92
CA THR A 116 2.24 -6.54 19.61
C THR A 116 1.68 -5.53 18.61
N GLY A 117 0.36 -5.33 18.60
CA GLY A 117 -0.29 -4.34 17.70
C GLY A 117 0.09 -2.91 18.07
N ARG A 118 0.06 -2.60 19.36
CA ARG A 118 0.50 -1.29 19.87
C ARG A 118 1.96 -1.00 19.54
N MET A 119 2.85 -1.96 19.72
CA MET A 119 4.27 -1.83 19.36
C MET A 119 4.45 -1.50 17.86
N ARG A 120 3.67 -2.16 16.99
CA ARG A 120 3.69 -1.89 15.54
C ARG A 120 3.20 -0.48 15.20
N LEU A 121 2.13 -0.03 15.86
CA LEU A 121 1.62 1.33 15.69
C LEU A 121 2.64 2.37 16.18
N THR A 122 3.28 2.14 17.32
CA THR A 122 4.35 3.00 17.84
C THR A 122 5.52 3.07 16.86
N PHE A 123 5.88 1.95 16.24
CA PHE A 123 6.93 1.91 15.23
C PHE A 123 6.57 2.76 13.98
N LEU A 124 5.35 2.65 13.45
CA LEU A 124 4.87 3.51 12.38
C LEU A 124 4.82 4.98 12.79
N GLY A 125 4.33 5.27 14.01
CA GLY A 125 4.30 6.62 14.58
C GLY A 125 5.70 7.23 14.69
N GLY A 126 6.69 6.43 15.10
CA GLY A 126 8.09 6.84 15.15
C GLY A 126 8.65 7.21 13.77
N GLN A 127 8.29 6.48 12.71
CA GLN A 127 8.67 6.82 11.34
C GLN A 127 8.03 8.13 10.87
N LEU A 128 6.74 8.35 11.16
CA LEU A 128 6.06 9.60 10.83
C LEU A 128 6.64 10.78 11.61
N PHE A 129 7.00 10.57 12.87
CA PHE A 129 7.68 11.58 13.68
C PHE A 129 9.07 11.92 13.10
N LEU A 130 9.84 10.92 12.68
CA LEU A 130 11.12 11.13 12.01
C LEU A 130 10.95 11.91 10.71
N LEU A 131 9.94 11.58 9.90
CA LEU A 131 9.61 12.32 8.68
C LEU A 131 9.25 13.78 9.00
N TRP A 132 8.40 14.00 9.98
CA TRP A 132 8.03 15.34 10.43
C TRP A 132 9.25 16.14 10.90
N LEU A 133 10.13 15.51 11.69
CA LEU A 133 11.35 16.14 12.20
C LEU A 133 12.28 16.57 11.05
N THR A 134 12.49 15.68 10.06
CA THR A 134 13.35 15.98 8.90
C THR A 134 12.76 17.08 8.01
N LEU A 135 11.43 17.14 7.87
CA LEU A 135 10.74 18.22 7.19
C LEU A 135 10.93 19.55 7.92
N HIS A 136 10.75 19.55 9.25
CA HIS A 136 10.88 20.78 10.05
C HIS A 136 12.31 21.31 10.10
N GLN A 137 13.31 20.43 10.13
CA GLN A 137 14.73 20.80 10.10
C GLN A 137 15.25 21.10 8.69
N GLY A 138 14.48 20.83 7.62
CA GLY A 138 14.93 20.95 6.23
C GLY A 138 16.06 19.98 5.85
N SER A 139 16.35 18.97 6.69
CA SER A 139 17.46 18.05 6.48
C SER A 139 17.08 16.93 5.50
N GLN A 140 17.73 16.92 4.34
CA GLN A 140 17.52 15.88 3.31
C GLN A 140 18.60 14.79 3.33
N ALA A 141 19.68 14.96 4.11
CA ALA A 141 20.86 14.12 4.04
C ALA A 141 20.58 12.63 4.22
N LEU A 142 19.74 12.28 5.22
CA LEU A 142 19.36 10.89 5.48
C LEU A 142 18.66 10.24 4.27
N TRP A 143 17.65 10.93 3.73
CA TRP A 143 16.87 10.40 2.62
C TRP A 143 17.65 10.37 1.31
N MET A 144 18.53 11.34 1.09
CA MET A 144 19.47 11.32 -0.04
C MET A 144 20.42 10.13 0.04
N ALA A 145 20.99 9.84 1.20
CA ALA A 145 21.86 8.68 1.39
C ALA A 145 21.14 7.36 1.14
N LEU A 146 19.91 7.21 1.65
CA LEU A 146 19.11 5.99 1.48
C LEU A 146 18.59 5.79 0.06
N THR A 147 18.42 6.86 -0.71
CA THR A 147 17.96 6.80 -2.12
C THR A 147 19.11 6.86 -3.13
N ALA A 148 20.34 6.99 -2.67
CA ALA A 148 21.52 7.00 -3.55
C ALA A 148 21.63 5.69 -4.34
N PRO A 149 22.05 5.73 -5.61
CA PRO A 149 22.24 4.52 -6.40
C PRO A 149 23.43 3.72 -5.84
N VAL A 150 23.18 2.46 -5.49
CA VAL A 150 24.20 1.53 -4.98
C VAL A 150 24.94 0.85 -6.14
N LEU A 151 24.22 0.53 -7.21
CA LEU A 151 24.74 -0.14 -8.39
C LEU A 151 24.64 0.78 -9.62
N GLN A 152 25.71 0.93 -10.35
CA GLN A 152 25.75 1.74 -11.59
C GLN A 152 25.30 0.90 -12.81
N LEU A 153 24.15 0.23 -12.71
CA LEU A 153 23.55 -0.51 -13.81
C LEU A 153 22.59 0.41 -14.57
N SER A 154 22.83 0.62 -15.85
CA SER A 154 22.05 1.53 -16.69
C SER A 154 20.54 1.26 -16.68
N LEU A 155 20.14 -0.02 -16.63
CA LEU A 155 18.73 -0.43 -16.53
C LEU A 155 18.08 -0.01 -15.20
N LEU A 156 18.81 -0.06 -14.09
CA LEU A 156 18.28 0.30 -12.76
C LEU A 156 18.30 1.82 -12.53
N THR A 157 19.20 2.55 -13.16
CA THR A 157 19.27 4.02 -13.05
C THR A 157 18.23 4.72 -13.91
N SER A 158 17.67 4.06 -14.93
CA SER A 158 16.58 4.60 -15.76
C SER A 158 15.19 4.50 -15.10
N LEU A 159 15.05 3.68 -14.05
CA LEU A 159 13.79 3.54 -13.34
C LEU A 159 13.53 4.73 -12.40
N PRO A 160 12.29 5.21 -12.30
CA PRO A 160 11.95 6.34 -11.43
C PRO A 160 12.02 5.99 -9.94
N ILE A 161 12.08 4.70 -9.58
CA ILE A 161 12.11 4.20 -8.20
C ILE A 161 13.56 4.00 -7.75
N PRO A 162 13.96 4.45 -6.55
CA PRO A 162 15.30 4.19 -6.01
C PRO A 162 15.60 2.68 -5.93
N GLN A 163 16.85 2.29 -6.18
CA GLN A 163 17.27 0.89 -6.24
C GLN A 163 16.96 0.11 -4.95
N LEU A 164 17.22 0.71 -3.79
CA LEU A 164 16.91 0.11 -2.50
C LEU A 164 15.41 -0.17 -2.36
N SER A 165 14.59 0.77 -2.77
CA SER A 165 13.11 0.64 -2.77
C SER A 165 12.63 -0.48 -3.70
N LEU A 166 13.22 -0.57 -4.88
CA LEU A 166 12.91 -1.62 -5.84
C LEU A 166 13.25 -3.02 -5.29
N LEU A 167 14.42 -3.16 -4.63
CA LEU A 167 14.81 -4.43 -4.00
C LEU A 167 13.85 -4.83 -2.87
N MET A 168 13.46 -3.86 -2.02
CA MET A 168 12.50 -4.13 -0.95
C MET A 168 11.10 -4.49 -1.51
N LEU A 169 10.63 -3.80 -2.56
CA LEU A 169 9.37 -4.13 -3.23
C LEU A 169 9.41 -5.52 -3.85
N ALA A 170 10.51 -5.87 -4.55
CA ALA A 170 10.68 -7.18 -5.14
C ALA A 170 10.70 -8.29 -4.07
N ALA A 171 11.39 -8.06 -2.96
CA ALA A 171 11.40 -8.98 -1.83
C ALA A 171 10.01 -9.12 -1.19
N ALA A 172 9.28 -8.01 -0.98
CA ALA A 172 7.92 -8.04 -0.45
C ALA A 172 6.96 -8.77 -1.41
N ALA A 173 7.07 -8.52 -2.72
CA ALA A 173 6.28 -9.21 -3.74
C ALA A 173 6.58 -10.72 -3.76
N GLY A 174 7.85 -11.10 -3.74
CA GLY A 174 8.27 -12.51 -3.70
C GLY A 174 7.74 -13.23 -2.46
N ILE A 175 7.86 -12.61 -1.27
CA ILE A 175 7.37 -13.19 -0.01
C ILE A 175 5.84 -13.32 0.01
N THR A 176 5.12 -12.28 -0.42
CA THR A 176 3.65 -12.32 -0.44
C THR A 176 3.12 -13.31 -1.48
N LEU A 177 3.73 -13.37 -2.66
CA LEU A 177 3.39 -14.34 -3.68
C LEU A 177 3.67 -15.78 -3.20
N TRP A 178 4.83 -16.01 -2.57
CA TRP A 178 5.18 -17.31 -1.99
C TRP A 178 4.17 -17.75 -0.93
N LYS A 179 3.77 -16.83 -0.04
CA LYS A 179 2.75 -17.10 0.99
C LYS A 179 1.38 -17.39 0.38
N ALA A 180 0.96 -16.60 -0.63
CA ALA A 180 -0.29 -16.82 -1.34
C ALA A 180 -0.31 -18.18 -2.06
N TRP A 181 0.86 -18.64 -2.55
CA TRP A 181 1.00 -19.95 -3.16
C TRP A 181 0.90 -21.09 -2.14
N GLN A 182 1.61 -20.98 -1.00
CA GLN A 182 1.58 -21.99 0.06
C GLN A 182 0.26 -22.06 0.81
N ARG A 183 -0.36 -20.92 1.04
CA ARG A 183 -1.61 -20.77 1.80
C ARG A 183 -2.56 -19.90 1.00
N PRO A 184 -3.42 -20.50 0.16
CA PRO A 184 -4.35 -19.75 -0.70
C PRO A 184 -5.46 -19.10 0.14
N ALA A 185 -5.07 -18.12 0.98
CA ALA A 185 -5.99 -17.28 1.74
C ALA A 185 -6.21 -15.96 0.99
N PRO A 186 -7.44 -15.41 0.96
CA PRO A 186 -7.74 -14.15 0.28
C PRO A 186 -6.83 -12.99 0.72
N VAL A 187 -6.51 -12.93 2.02
CA VAL A 187 -5.65 -11.89 2.58
C VAL A 187 -4.22 -11.96 2.05
N GLU A 188 -3.64 -13.15 1.85
CA GLU A 188 -2.27 -13.27 1.33
C GLU A 188 -2.19 -12.84 -0.14
N GLY A 189 -3.20 -13.18 -0.96
CA GLY A 189 -3.31 -12.67 -2.33
C GLY A 189 -3.51 -11.17 -2.39
N ALA A 190 -4.31 -10.61 -1.47
CA ALA A 190 -4.52 -9.18 -1.34
C ALA A 190 -3.22 -8.43 -1.00
N LEU A 191 -2.39 -8.97 -0.10
CA LEU A 191 -1.09 -8.40 0.23
C LEU A 191 -0.20 -8.27 -1.02
N PHE A 192 -0.18 -9.28 -1.88
CA PHE A 192 0.56 -9.20 -3.14
C PHE A 192 0.02 -8.10 -4.05
N GLY A 193 -1.31 -8.01 -4.22
CA GLY A 193 -1.95 -6.94 -4.98
C GLY A 193 -1.62 -5.54 -4.45
N VAL A 194 -1.61 -5.38 -3.12
CA VAL A 194 -1.24 -4.11 -2.46
C VAL A 194 0.23 -3.76 -2.72
N VAL A 195 1.15 -4.72 -2.70
CA VAL A 195 2.57 -4.48 -3.04
C VAL A 195 2.70 -3.95 -4.46
N ILE A 196 1.98 -4.52 -5.44
CA ILE A 196 1.95 -4.02 -6.82
C ILE A 196 1.39 -2.60 -6.85
N THR A 197 0.29 -2.34 -6.14
CA THR A 197 -0.35 -1.01 -6.06
C THR A 197 0.64 0.05 -5.57
N PHE A 198 1.39 -0.23 -4.51
CA PHE A 198 2.41 0.70 -4.01
C PHE A 198 3.61 0.84 -4.94
N GLY A 199 3.96 -0.19 -5.69
CA GLY A 199 4.94 -0.10 -6.78
C GLY A 199 4.52 0.91 -7.85
N VAL A 200 3.23 0.87 -8.25
CA VAL A 200 2.66 1.86 -9.20
C VAL A 200 2.69 3.28 -8.62
N LEU A 201 2.29 3.46 -7.35
CA LEU A 201 2.32 4.76 -6.67
C LEU A 201 3.72 5.38 -6.63
N LEU A 202 4.75 4.58 -6.41
CA LEU A 202 6.13 5.04 -6.37
C LEU A 202 6.72 5.29 -7.77
N ALA A 203 6.25 4.54 -8.78
CA ALA A 203 6.73 4.71 -10.16
C ALA A 203 6.19 5.98 -10.81
N TRP A 204 4.95 6.36 -10.50
CA TRP A 204 4.25 7.49 -11.15
C TRP A 204 3.61 8.46 -10.14
N PRO A 205 4.36 9.00 -9.18
CA PRO A 205 3.79 9.85 -8.13
C PRO A 205 3.24 11.19 -8.65
N ALA A 206 3.82 11.71 -9.73
CA ALA A 206 3.42 12.98 -10.32
C ALA A 206 2.32 12.88 -11.38
N VAL A 207 1.88 11.65 -11.73
CA VAL A 207 0.80 11.48 -12.70
C VAL A 207 -0.55 11.76 -12.03
N PRO A 208 -1.36 12.69 -12.59
CA PRO A 208 -2.67 13.01 -12.02
C PRO A 208 -3.53 11.76 -11.81
N PHE A 209 -4.29 11.75 -10.74
CA PHE A 209 -5.20 10.67 -10.31
C PHE A 209 -4.54 9.33 -9.93
N VAL A 210 -3.25 9.08 -10.24
CA VAL A 210 -2.57 7.83 -9.84
C VAL A 210 -2.62 7.66 -8.34
N THR A 211 -2.24 8.69 -7.57
CA THR A 211 -2.24 8.63 -6.11
C THR A 211 -3.65 8.36 -5.57
N THR A 212 -4.66 9.02 -6.11
CA THR A 212 -6.07 8.85 -5.70
C THR A 212 -6.59 7.44 -6.01
N ILE A 213 -6.48 7.02 -7.28
CA ILE A 213 -7.05 5.76 -7.74
C ILE A 213 -6.34 4.58 -7.08
N PHE A 214 -5.00 4.55 -7.07
CA PHE A 214 -4.28 3.40 -6.56
C PHE A 214 -4.26 3.33 -5.02
N SER A 215 -4.34 4.45 -4.28
CA SER A 215 -4.56 4.39 -2.83
C SER A 215 -5.96 3.85 -2.49
N GLY A 216 -6.99 4.25 -3.25
CA GLY A 216 -8.32 3.66 -3.15
C GLY A 216 -8.33 2.18 -3.51
N THR A 217 -7.60 1.79 -4.56
CA THR A 217 -7.42 0.40 -4.99
C THR A 217 -6.82 -0.47 -3.88
N ALA A 218 -5.76 0.00 -3.21
CA ALA A 218 -5.15 -0.72 -2.10
C ALA A 218 -6.18 -0.99 -0.99
N SER A 219 -6.95 0.03 -0.59
CA SER A 219 -8.00 -0.11 0.43
C SER A 219 -9.12 -1.03 -0.02
N LEU A 220 -9.56 -0.94 -1.29
CA LEU A 220 -10.61 -1.78 -1.85
C LEU A 220 -10.19 -3.27 -1.89
N ILE A 221 -8.98 -3.57 -2.35
CA ILE A 221 -8.42 -4.93 -2.35
C ILE A 221 -8.46 -5.51 -0.93
N LEU A 222 -8.08 -4.73 0.08
CA LEU A 222 -8.04 -5.18 1.46
C LEU A 222 -9.44 -5.41 2.04
N VAL A 223 -10.42 -4.53 1.75
CA VAL A 223 -11.84 -4.74 2.16
C VAL A 223 -12.39 -6.03 1.57
N LEU A 224 -12.25 -6.19 0.25
CA LEU A 224 -12.75 -7.36 -0.45
C LEU A 224 -12.12 -8.66 0.08
N ALA A 225 -10.82 -8.63 0.38
CA ALA A 225 -10.13 -9.79 0.96
C ALA A 225 -10.64 -10.14 2.36
N ILE A 226 -10.94 -9.14 3.22
CA ILE A 226 -11.52 -9.40 4.54
C ILE A 226 -12.92 -10.02 4.40
N ILE A 227 -13.76 -9.46 3.54
CA ILE A 227 -15.12 -9.97 3.29
C ILE A 227 -15.04 -11.42 2.80
N GLN A 228 -14.20 -11.70 1.81
CA GLN A 228 -14.04 -13.03 1.27
C GLN A 228 -13.49 -14.03 2.30
N ASP A 229 -12.53 -13.62 3.13
CA ASP A 229 -11.97 -14.46 4.17
C ASP A 229 -13.00 -14.75 5.28
N SER A 230 -13.81 -13.76 5.66
CA SER A 230 -14.90 -13.91 6.64
C SER A 230 -15.99 -14.83 6.13
N HIS A 231 -16.38 -14.68 4.87
CA HIS A 231 -17.34 -15.56 4.20
C HIS A 231 -16.84 -17.01 4.17
N ASN A 232 -15.56 -17.23 3.80
CA ASN A 232 -14.95 -18.56 3.77
C ASN A 232 -14.91 -19.22 5.16
N MET A 233 -14.74 -18.44 6.24
CA MET A 233 -14.79 -18.96 7.61
C MET A 233 -16.23 -19.38 7.98
N ALA A 234 -17.22 -18.55 7.73
CA ALA A 234 -18.63 -18.87 8.04
C ALA A 234 -19.08 -20.16 7.36
N PHE A 235 -18.79 -20.34 6.06
CA PHE A 235 -19.13 -21.57 5.36
C PHE A 235 -18.41 -22.84 5.85
N ARG A 236 -17.22 -22.70 6.40
CA ARG A 236 -16.50 -23.86 6.99
C ARG A 236 -17.12 -24.30 8.30
N ASP A 237 -17.56 -23.36 9.12
CA ASP A 237 -18.21 -23.68 10.41
C ASP A 237 -19.57 -24.36 10.18
N ASP A 238 -20.36 -23.90 9.20
CA ASP A 238 -21.64 -24.52 8.81
C ASP A 238 -21.46 -25.97 8.28
N MET A 239 -20.37 -26.25 7.57
CA MET A 239 -20.11 -27.59 7.02
C MET A 239 -19.52 -28.56 8.04
N THR A 240 -18.88 -28.08 9.10
CA THR A 240 -18.25 -28.93 10.13
C THR A 240 -19.14 -29.15 11.34
N GLY A 241 -20.23 -28.39 11.51
CA GLY A 241 -21.17 -28.51 12.61
C GLY A 241 -20.55 -28.21 14.01
N LEU A 242 -19.43 -27.48 14.04
CA LEU A 242 -18.74 -27.04 15.25
C LEU A 242 -18.99 -25.56 15.52
#